data_2df249eea4aa4c0bdc2bf4c1d6e9e81a
#
_entry.id   2df249eea4aa4c0bdc2bf4c1d6e9e81a
#
_cell.length_a   1.000
_cell.length_b   1.000
_cell.length_c   1.000
_cell.angle_alpha   90.00
_cell.angle_beta   90.00
_cell.angle_gamma   90.00
#
_symmetry.space_group_name_H-M   'P 1'
#
loop_
_entity.id
_entity.type
_entity.pdbx_description
1 polymer ?
#
loop_
_entity_poly.entity_id
_entity_poly.type
_entity_poly.pdbx_seq_one_letter_code
_entity_poly.pdbx_strand_id
1 'polypeptide(L)'
;MTLNEFIADWHSPSPTLLVHTSGSTGKPKPMLVEKRRMEASARMTCRFLNLKEGDTALLCMPLQYIAGKMVVVRSLVCGLRLVEVEPCGHPLRGLKEAPVFAAMVPMQVYNSMAVEEECALLRQIKHLIIGGGAVSAEMAAALKTFPNAVWS
;
A
#
# COMPACT_ATOMS: atom_id res chain seq x y z
N MET A 1 7.78 -12.89 -6.16
CA MET A 1 6.59 -12.75 -7.03
C MET A 1 6.65 -11.42 -7.74
N THR A 2 6.50 -11.43 -9.05
CA THR A 2 6.43 -10.22 -9.85
C THR A 2 4.99 -9.74 -9.97
N LEU A 3 4.81 -8.49 -10.41
CA LEU A 3 3.49 -7.93 -10.66
C LEU A 3 2.71 -8.75 -11.70
N ASN A 4 3.38 -9.15 -12.78
CA ASN A 4 2.74 -9.95 -13.83
C ASN A 4 2.31 -11.32 -13.33
N GLU A 5 3.12 -11.97 -12.49
CA GLU A 5 2.75 -13.24 -11.86
C GLU A 5 1.53 -13.08 -10.98
N PHE A 6 1.46 -12.02 -10.18
CA PHE A 6 0.31 -11.77 -9.33
C PHE A 6 -0.96 -11.49 -10.15
N ILE A 7 -0.86 -10.69 -11.21
CA ILE A 7 -2.01 -10.40 -12.08
C ILE A 7 -2.52 -11.69 -12.73
N ALA A 8 -1.61 -12.58 -13.17
CA ALA A 8 -1.99 -13.87 -13.71
C ALA A 8 -2.74 -14.73 -12.67
N ASP A 9 -2.25 -14.77 -11.42
CA ASP A 9 -2.93 -15.48 -10.34
C ASP A 9 -4.31 -14.89 -10.04
N TRP A 10 -4.42 -13.57 -10.06
CA TRP A 10 -5.70 -12.88 -9.83
C TRP A 10 -6.74 -13.28 -10.87
N HIS A 11 -6.33 -13.38 -12.14
CA HIS A 11 -7.22 -13.75 -13.24
C HIS A 11 -7.36 -15.25 -13.45
N SER A 12 -6.66 -16.07 -12.68
CA SER A 12 -6.79 -17.52 -12.78
C SER A 12 -8.18 -17.97 -12.32
N PRO A 13 -8.63 -19.19 -12.72
CA PRO A 13 -9.98 -19.67 -12.32
C PRO A 13 -10.09 -20.02 -10.84
N SER A 14 -9.00 -20.09 -10.09
CA SER A 14 -9.07 -20.36 -8.65
C SER A 14 -9.84 -19.27 -7.91
N PRO A 15 -10.79 -19.61 -7.02
CA PRO A 15 -11.53 -18.63 -6.24
C PRO A 15 -10.71 -18.06 -5.06
N THR A 16 -9.55 -18.64 -4.76
CA THR A 16 -8.71 -18.24 -3.64
C THR A 16 -7.31 -17.88 -4.08
N LEU A 17 -6.62 -17.10 -3.25
CA LEU A 17 -5.20 -16.80 -3.37
C LEU A 17 -4.47 -17.21 -2.10
N LEU A 18 -3.26 -17.72 -2.27
CA LEU A 18 -2.35 -17.91 -1.16
C LEU A 18 -1.68 -16.57 -0.84
N VAL A 19 -1.85 -16.11 0.38
CA VAL A 19 -1.23 -14.87 0.86
C VAL A 19 -0.39 -15.18 2.09
N HIS A 20 0.55 -14.29 2.39
CA HIS A 20 1.35 -14.39 3.61
C HIS A 20 1.16 -13.11 4.42
N THR A 21 0.99 -13.27 5.72
CA THR A 21 0.96 -12.15 6.65
C THR A 21 2.35 -11.96 7.22
N SER A 22 2.71 -10.71 7.55
CA SER A 22 4.03 -10.42 8.11
C SER A 22 4.24 -10.97 9.52
N GLY A 23 3.16 -11.33 10.23
CA GLY A 23 3.19 -11.99 11.54
C GLY A 23 3.99 -11.27 12.63
N SER A 24 3.44 -11.18 13.84
CA SER A 24 4.13 -10.61 15.00
C SER A 24 5.28 -11.50 15.51
N THR A 25 5.37 -12.75 15.05
CA THR A 25 6.38 -13.73 15.48
C THR A 25 7.56 -13.84 14.52
N GLY A 26 7.66 -12.96 13.51
CA GLY A 26 8.77 -12.92 12.57
C GLY A 26 8.70 -13.90 11.41
N LYS A 27 7.85 -14.92 11.46
CA LYS A 27 7.66 -15.85 10.33
C LYS A 27 6.36 -15.55 9.61
N PRO A 28 6.39 -15.34 8.26
CA PRO A 28 5.17 -15.18 7.50
C PRO A 28 4.27 -16.39 7.63
N LYS A 29 3.00 -16.18 7.91
CA LYS A 29 2.01 -17.25 7.98
C LYS A 29 1.27 -17.35 6.65
N PRO A 30 1.25 -18.55 6.00
CA PRO A 30 0.46 -18.75 4.80
C PRO A 30 -1.03 -18.80 5.15
N MET A 31 -1.85 -18.22 4.29
CA MET A 31 -3.29 -18.19 4.47
C MET A 31 -3.96 -18.14 3.11
N LEU A 32 -5.06 -18.88 2.94
CA LEU A 32 -5.88 -18.79 1.75
C LEU A 32 -6.96 -17.74 1.97
N VAL A 33 -7.10 -16.82 1.03
CA VAL A 33 -8.11 -15.76 1.07
C VAL A 33 -8.96 -15.84 -0.18
N GLU A 34 -10.27 -15.69 -0.02
CA GLU A 34 -11.19 -15.67 -1.15
C GLU A 34 -11.03 -14.38 -1.95
N LYS A 35 -10.86 -14.51 -3.27
CA LYS A 35 -10.71 -13.36 -4.17
C LYS A 35 -11.90 -12.40 -4.06
N ARG A 36 -13.11 -12.93 -3.91
CA ARG A 36 -14.31 -12.08 -3.77
C ARG A 36 -14.26 -11.19 -2.54
N ARG A 37 -13.65 -11.68 -1.45
CA ARG A 37 -13.48 -10.89 -0.22
C ARG A 37 -12.44 -9.79 -0.42
N MET A 38 -11.38 -10.11 -1.13
CA MET A 38 -10.35 -9.11 -1.48
C MET A 38 -10.95 -8.03 -2.38
N GLU A 39 -11.75 -8.42 -3.36
CA GLU A 39 -12.45 -7.49 -4.25
C GLU A 39 -13.41 -6.58 -3.46
N ALA A 40 -14.22 -7.17 -2.57
CA ALA A 40 -15.14 -6.39 -1.73
C ALA A 40 -14.39 -5.40 -0.83
N SER A 41 -13.29 -5.83 -0.22
CA SER A 41 -12.44 -4.97 0.59
C SER A 41 -11.84 -3.83 -0.23
N ALA A 42 -11.38 -4.13 -1.45
CA ALA A 42 -10.83 -3.13 -2.36
C ALA A 42 -11.88 -2.07 -2.71
N ARG A 43 -13.10 -2.50 -3.04
CA ARG A 43 -14.20 -1.57 -3.36
C ARG A 43 -14.57 -0.69 -2.17
N MET A 44 -14.59 -1.26 -0.96
CA MET A 44 -14.87 -0.51 0.26
C MET A 44 -13.82 0.57 0.50
N THR A 45 -12.54 0.23 0.38
CA THR A 45 -11.45 1.18 0.56
C THR A 45 -11.53 2.31 -0.47
N CYS A 46 -11.72 1.96 -1.74
CA CYS A 46 -11.78 2.96 -2.81
C CYS A 46 -12.98 3.88 -2.64
N ARG A 47 -14.11 3.35 -2.19
CA ARG A 47 -15.31 4.16 -1.92
C ARG A 47 -15.08 5.07 -0.71
N PHE A 48 -14.51 4.53 0.37
CA PHE A 48 -14.25 5.29 1.59
C PHE A 48 -13.29 6.47 1.33
N LEU A 49 -12.25 6.22 0.53
CA LEU A 49 -11.25 7.24 0.19
C LEU A 49 -11.66 8.07 -1.04
N ASN A 50 -12.81 7.77 -1.64
CA ASN A 50 -13.28 8.44 -2.86
C ASN A 50 -12.24 8.41 -3.98
N LEU A 51 -11.59 7.27 -4.14
CA LEU A 51 -10.64 7.05 -5.24
C LEU A 51 -11.40 6.86 -6.54
N LYS A 52 -10.89 7.47 -7.60
CA LYS A 52 -11.52 7.47 -8.92
C LYS A 52 -10.63 6.79 -9.95
N GLU A 53 -11.25 6.30 -11.01
CA GLU A 53 -10.53 5.75 -12.14
C GLU A 53 -9.46 6.75 -12.61
N GLY A 54 -8.24 6.25 -12.82
CA GLY A 54 -7.10 7.06 -13.24
C GLY A 54 -6.28 7.65 -12.10
N ASP A 55 -6.78 7.62 -10.87
CA ASP A 55 -5.98 8.04 -9.71
C ASP A 55 -4.75 7.14 -9.58
N THR A 56 -3.61 7.72 -9.20
CA THR A 56 -2.36 6.97 -9.05
C THR A 56 -2.29 6.27 -7.70
N ALA A 57 -1.81 5.04 -7.71
CA ALA A 57 -1.58 4.25 -6.50
C ALA A 57 -0.14 3.74 -6.48
N LEU A 58 0.57 3.99 -5.40
CA LEU A 58 1.97 3.59 -5.25
C LEU A 58 2.05 2.17 -4.68
N LEU A 59 2.71 1.28 -5.43
CA LEU A 59 3.08 -0.05 -4.95
C LEU A 59 4.55 -0.02 -4.55
N CYS A 60 4.82 -0.06 -3.27
CA CYS A 60 6.17 0.00 -2.72
C CYS A 60 6.43 -1.08 -1.67
N MET A 61 5.57 -2.09 -1.63
CA MET A 61 5.67 -3.22 -0.71
C MET A 61 5.79 -4.54 -1.47
N PRO A 62 6.43 -5.56 -0.86
CA PRO A 62 6.55 -6.86 -1.52
C PRO A 62 5.19 -7.50 -1.80
N LEU A 63 5.05 -8.09 -3.00
CA LEU A 63 3.81 -8.75 -3.42
C LEU A 63 3.59 -10.11 -2.77
N GLN A 64 4.59 -10.66 -2.07
CA GLN A 64 4.41 -11.88 -1.29
C GLN A 64 3.49 -11.67 -0.09
N TYR A 65 3.35 -10.44 0.39
CA TYR A 65 2.49 -10.10 1.51
C TYR A 65 1.15 -9.53 1.05
N ILE A 66 0.12 -9.75 1.88
CA ILE A 66 -1.24 -9.30 1.55
C ILE A 66 -1.34 -7.79 1.34
N ALA A 67 -0.55 -7.00 2.07
CA ALA A 67 -0.59 -5.54 1.95
C ALA A 67 -0.23 -5.08 0.53
N GLY A 68 0.83 -5.64 -0.06
CA GLY A 68 1.21 -5.32 -1.43
C GLY A 68 0.18 -5.82 -2.45
N LYS A 69 -0.31 -7.04 -2.25
CA LYS A 69 -1.36 -7.61 -3.10
C LYS A 69 -2.61 -6.73 -3.12
N MET A 70 -3.02 -6.20 -1.97
CA MET A 70 -4.23 -5.36 -1.88
C MET A 70 -4.09 -4.03 -2.62
N VAL A 71 -2.89 -3.47 -2.71
CA VAL A 71 -2.67 -2.27 -3.54
C VAL A 71 -2.98 -2.61 -5.01
N VAL A 72 -2.49 -3.75 -5.48
CA VAL A 72 -2.75 -4.20 -6.86
C VAL A 72 -4.23 -4.50 -7.08
N VAL A 73 -4.87 -5.20 -6.14
CA VAL A 73 -6.30 -5.54 -6.26
C VAL A 73 -7.14 -4.27 -6.33
N ARG A 74 -6.86 -3.26 -5.50
CA ARG A 74 -7.55 -1.97 -5.56
C ARG A 74 -7.37 -1.31 -6.92
N SER A 75 -6.16 -1.38 -7.46
CA SER A 75 -5.88 -0.81 -8.78
C SER A 75 -6.66 -1.52 -9.89
N LEU A 76 -6.69 -2.85 -9.86
CA LEU A 76 -7.41 -3.65 -10.87
C LEU A 76 -8.92 -3.46 -10.77
N VAL A 77 -9.46 -3.43 -9.56
CA VAL A 77 -10.91 -3.37 -9.32
C VAL A 77 -11.45 -1.96 -9.55
N CYS A 78 -10.72 -0.94 -9.18
CA CYS A 78 -11.18 0.45 -9.19
C CYS A 78 -10.59 1.28 -10.32
N GLY A 79 -9.81 0.67 -11.21
CA GLY A 79 -9.24 1.38 -12.36
C GLY A 79 -8.14 2.38 -12.01
N LEU A 80 -7.41 2.14 -10.91
CA LEU A 80 -6.32 3.04 -10.52
C LEU A 80 -5.09 2.80 -11.41
N ARG A 81 -4.30 3.84 -11.57
CA ARG A 81 -3.03 3.75 -12.29
C ARG A 81 -1.92 3.39 -11.31
N LEU A 82 -1.41 2.18 -11.42
CA LEU A 82 -0.39 1.66 -10.51
C LEU A 82 0.98 2.25 -10.85
N VAL A 83 1.65 2.77 -9.84
CA VAL A 83 3.05 3.21 -9.93
C VAL A 83 3.87 2.21 -9.09
N GLU A 84 4.66 1.38 -9.77
CA GLU A 84 5.45 0.35 -9.11
C GLU A 84 6.87 0.86 -8.84
N VAL A 85 7.33 0.73 -7.61
CA VAL A 85 8.73 0.96 -7.25
C VAL A 85 9.25 -0.26 -6.49
N GLU A 86 10.55 -0.49 -6.57
CA GLU A 86 11.17 -1.57 -5.80
C GLU A 86 10.92 -1.37 -4.31
N PRO A 87 10.52 -2.42 -3.57
CA PRO A 87 10.40 -2.34 -2.12
C PRO A 87 11.73 -1.92 -1.48
N CYS A 88 11.72 -0.80 -0.80
CA CYS A 88 12.92 -0.24 -0.17
C CYS A 88 12.54 0.72 0.95
N GLY A 89 13.53 1.21 1.68
CA GLY A 89 13.31 2.15 2.77
C GLY A 89 12.92 3.56 2.36
N HIS A 90 13.13 3.93 1.09
CA HIS A 90 12.83 5.26 0.54
C HIS A 90 12.01 5.16 -0.74
N PRO A 91 10.73 4.76 -0.64
CA PRO A 91 9.93 4.50 -1.84
C PRO A 91 9.57 5.76 -2.64
N LEU A 92 9.67 6.93 -2.05
CA LEU A 92 9.35 8.20 -2.73
C LEU A 92 10.55 8.81 -3.45
N ARG A 93 11.74 8.25 -3.24
CA ARG A 93 12.95 8.76 -3.88
C ARG A 93 12.83 8.72 -5.40
N GLY A 94 13.08 9.85 -6.04
CA GLY A 94 13.08 9.96 -7.49
C GLY A 94 11.70 10.08 -8.14
N LEU A 95 10.63 10.05 -7.37
CA LEU A 95 9.31 10.33 -7.92
C LEU A 95 9.17 11.81 -8.26
N LYS A 96 8.58 12.09 -9.41
CA LYS A 96 8.38 13.48 -9.88
C LYS A 96 7.16 14.12 -9.25
N GLU A 97 6.14 13.31 -8.91
CA GLU A 97 4.91 13.79 -8.32
C GLU A 97 4.40 12.77 -7.30
N ALA A 98 3.65 13.25 -6.33
CA ALA A 98 3.08 12.40 -5.29
C ALA A 98 1.94 11.56 -5.87
N PRO A 99 1.85 10.27 -5.52
CA PRO A 99 0.68 9.47 -5.88
C PRO A 99 -0.56 9.97 -5.13
N VAL A 100 -1.73 9.69 -5.68
CA VAL A 100 -2.99 10.01 -5.00
C VAL A 100 -3.18 9.11 -3.78
N PHE A 101 -2.83 7.84 -3.92
CA PHE A 101 -2.96 6.84 -2.86
C PHE A 101 -1.63 6.11 -2.65
N ALA A 102 -1.27 5.88 -1.41
CA ALA A 102 -0.11 5.06 -1.05
C ALA A 102 -0.39 4.29 0.24
N ALA A 103 0.08 3.05 0.28
CA ALA A 103 0.15 2.25 1.50
C ALA A 103 1.62 2.02 1.82
N MET A 104 2.05 2.41 3.01
CA MET A 104 3.44 2.36 3.43
C MET A 104 3.56 1.77 4.83
N VAL A 105 4.72 1.21 5.13
CA VAL A 105 5.02 0.77 6.50
C VAL A 105 5.64 1.93 7.29
N PRO A 106 5.57 1.90 8.64
CA PRO A 106 6.10 3.00 9.46
C PRO A 106 7.55 3.36 9.18
N MET A 107 8.41 2.37 8.92
CA MET A 107 9.82 2.62 8.62
C MET A 107 10.00 3.45 7.34
N GLN A 108 9.21 3.16 6.30
CA GLN A 108 9.25 3.91 5.05
C GLN A 108 8.83 5.37 5.26
N VAL A 109 7.79 5.57 6.05
CA VAL A 109 7.31 6.92 6.40
C VAL A 109 8.36 7.67 7.21
N TYR A 110 8.92 7.02 8.21
CA TYR A 110 9.99 7.61 9.05
C TYR A 110 11.18 8.06 8.19
N ASN A 111 11.65 7.18 7.31
CA ASN A 111 12.77 7.47 6.43
C ASN A 111 12.46 8.62 5.47
N SER A 112 11.26 8.65 4.92
CA SER A 112 10.83 9.70 4.00
C SER A 112 10.73 11.06 4.70
N MET A 113 10.29 11.08 5.95
CA MET A 113 10.21 12.32 6.72
C MET A 113 11.58 12.94 7.00
N ALA A 114 12.65 12.15 6.99
CA ALA A 114 14.00 12.61 7.24
C ALA A 114 14.66 13.28 6.03
N VAL A 115 14.08 13.16 4.83
CA VAL A 115 14.60 13.72 3.59
C VAL A 115 13.63 14.78 3.08
N GLU A 116 14.11 16.01 2.90
CA GLU A 116 13.25 17.15 2.59
C GLU A 116 12.37 16.93 1.35
N GLU A 117 12.95 16.47 0.25
CA GLU A 117 12.21 16.25 -1.00
C GLU A 117 11.17 15.13 -0.85
N GLU A 118 11.53 14.06 -0.15
CA GLU A 118 10.62 12.93 0.10
C GLU A 118 9.52 13.34 1.08
N CYS A 119 9.85 14.13 2.08
CA CYS A 119 8.86 14.64 3.05
C CYS A 119 7.83 15.53 2.34
N ALA A 120 8.28 16.37 1.41
CA ALA A 120 7.38 17.20 0.62
C ALA A 120 6.40 16.36 -0.21
N LEU A 121 6.89 15.28 -0.84
CA LEU A 121 6.03 14.36 -1.57
C LEU A 121 5.07 13.63 -0.64
N LEU A 122 5.55 13.19 0.52
CA LEU A 122 4.74 12.49 1.52
C LEU A 122 3.54 13.34 1.95
N ARG A 123 3.75 14.63 2.15
CA ARG A 123 2.68 15.57 2.51
C ARG A 123 1.66 15.79 1.41
N GLN A 124 2.06 15.58 0.16
CA GLN A 124 1.20 15.77 -1.01
C GLN A 124 0.40 14.52 -1.37
N ILE A 125 0.72 13.36 -0.81
CA ILE A 125 -0.08 12.15 -1.00
C ILE A 125 -1.48 12.41 -0.44
N LYS A 126 -2.49 12.28 -1.28
CA LYS A 126 -3.86 12.61 -0.88
C LYS A 126 -4.39 11.63 0.16
N HIS A 127 -4.11 10.36 0.01
CA HIS A 127 -4.53 9.30 0.94
C HIS A 127 -3.36 8.39 1.25
N LEU A 128 -2.81 8.54 2.44
CA LEU A 128 -1.69 7.72 2.92
C LEU A 128 -2.19 6.79 4.02
N ILE A 129 -2.10 5.48 3.76
CA ILE A 129 -2.39 4.46 4.78
C ILE A 129 -1.07 3.93 5.30
N ILE A 130 -0.91 3.90 6.61
CA ILE A 130 0.29 3.41 7.29
C ILE A 130 -0.09 2.19 8.12
N GLY A 131 0.52 1.07 7.82
CA GLY A 131 0.24 -0.18 8.52
C GLY A 131 1.42 -1.15 8.44
N GLY A 132 1.23 -2.35 9.00
CA GLY A 132 2.27 -3.39 8.97
C GLY A 132 3.35 -3.22 10.02
N GLY A 133 3.17 -2.35 11.00
CA GLY A 133 4.11 -2.15 12.10
C GLY A 133 3.58 -1.15 13.11
N ALA A 134 4.25 -1.05 14.25
CA ALA A 134 3.86 -0.11 15.30
C ALA A 134 4.31 1.31 14.93
N VAL A 135 3.42 2.27 15.14
CA VAL A 135 3.74 3.70 15.02
C VAL A 135 4.14 4.20 16.40
N SER A 136 5.36 4.74 16.53
CA SER A 136 5.84 5.29 17.79
C SER A 136 5.05 6.55 18.17
N ALA A 137 5.05 6.90 19.46
CA ALA A 137 4.39 8.12 19.91
C ALA A 137 4.96 9.38 19.23
N GLU A 138 6.27 9.39 18.99
CA GLU A 138 6.95 10.47 18.29
C GLU A 138 6.46 10.59 16.84
N MET A 139 6.40 9.46 16.13
CA MET A 139 5.88 9.44 14.76
C MET A 139 4.41 9.82 14.70
N ALA A 140 3.59 9.34 15.64
CA ALA A 140 2.19 9.69 15.70
C ALA A 140 1.99 11.21 15.89
N ALA A 141 2.82 11.83 16.72
CA ALA A 141 2.79 13.27 16.91
C ALA A 141 3.13 14.02 15.62
N ALA A 142 4.17 13.57 14.90
CA ALA A 142 4.55 14.15 13.61
C ALA A 142 3.46 13.96 12.56
N LEU A 143 2.83 12.80 12.51
CA LEU A 143 1.77 12.48 11.54
C LEU A 143 0.49 13.30 11.75
N LYS A 144 0.26 13.82 12.94
CA LYS A 144 -0.87 14.73 13.20
C LYS A 144 -0.80 16.01 12.36
N THR A 145 0.38 16.37 11.89
CA THR A 145 0.56 17.52 11.00
C THR A 145 0.26 17.19 9.54
N PHE A 146 0.06 15.92 9.21
CA PHE A 146 -0.23 15.46 7.84
C PHE A 146 -1.75 15.38 7.66
N PRO A 147 -2.31 16.08 6.66
CA PRO A 147 -3.77 16.20 6.55
C PRO A 147 -4.49 14.90 6.22
N ASN A 148 -3.85 13.96 5.53
CA ASN A 148 -4.50 12.77 4.95
C ASN A 148 -3.81 11.45 5.30
N ALA A 149 -3.10 11.38 6.42
CA ALA A 149 -2.49 10.14 6.90
C ALA A 149 -3.45 9.40 7.84
N VAL A 150 -3.60 8.09 7.62
CA VAL A 150 -4.40 7.21 8.47
C VAL A 150 -3.50 6.05 8.93
N TRP A 151 -3.51 5.80 10.23
CA TRP A 151 -2.73 4.69 10.81
C TRP A 151 -3.46 4.04 11.97
N SER A 152 -3.06 2.83 12.31
CA SER A 152 -3.61 2.10 13.44
C SER A 152 -2.50 1.61 14.38
#